data_55c22efddeb59d29a9a75de706535147
#
_entry.id   55c22efddeb59d29a9a75de706535147
#
_cell.length_a   1.000
_cell.length_b   1.000
_cell.length_c   1.000
_cell.angle_alpha   90.00
_cell.angle_beta   90.00
_cell.angle_gamma   90.00
#
_symmetry.space_group_name_H-M   'P 1'
#
loop_
_entity.id
_entity.type
_entity.pdbx_description
1 polymer ?
#
loop_
_entity_poly.entity_id
_entity_poly.type
_entity_poly.pdbx_seq_one_letter_code
_entity_poly.pdbx_strand_id
1 'polypeptide(L)'
;MKIGLEIHVQLPTRSKMFCSCPTTDAPAPNTHVCPTCLGMPGSRPVLNRKVLEYGIMLAKMLGCKVADVTWFSRKTYFYPDMSKSVQITQYDNPIGEGGVYYLGKKPIRITRIHVEEDPGKTKRVGDLSSLIDYNRSGIPLAEIVTEPDLSTPAEAREFLGQLIEDIRHVIDLPGDGERSIRCDCNISVGKERCEVKNVTGLKNVERALTFEVVRQTKILKAGGKIDRETRRFDEERGVTISVRKKEFEADYGYIDEPDLGIYHIKEMADSIKIKESPQKMAARISAEYGIDQKMAKQLVSASVGLAETFEAVAKESGVQNAVKWVAGPVSAGWKAMEARGGTPDEAVGIIRRFAAGEITDTECAMEIRCAMTGESAEAAAGASQDLERIVSEYLDQNPEIVSDYAKNEKAANKAIGFVMRNSGGKHSSAEVVEAVKRLIESRMRSHGVR
;
A
#
# COMPACT_ATOMS: atom_id res chain seq x y z
N MET A 1 5.03 10.93 24.54
CA MET A 1 5.63 11.04 23.20
C MET A 1 4.51 11.37 22.24
N LYS A 2 4.78 12.23 21.26
CA LYS A 2 3.81 12.61 20.22
C LYS A 2 4.50 12.54 18.87
N ILE A 3 3.84 11.94 17.89
CA ILE A 3 4.32 11.81 16.51
C ILE A 3 3.23 12.29 15.57
N GLY A 4 3.59 13.17 14.63
CA GLY A 4 2.78 13.61 13.51
C GLY A 4 3.55 13.39 12.20
N LEU A 5 2.85 13.21 11.11
CA LEU A 5 3.41 12.92 9.81
C LEU A 5 2.94 13.95 8.77
N GLU A 6 3.86 14.35 7.90
CA GLU A 6 3.59 15.10 6.67
C GLU A 6 3.90 14.13 5.52
N ILE A 7 2.88 13.72 4.78
CA ILE A 7 2.97 12.61 3.82
C ILE A 7 2.76 13.16 2.41
N HIS A 8 3.79 13.05 1.57
CA HIS A 8 3.76 13.48 0.17
C HIS A 8 3.50 12.29 -0.73
N VAL A 9 2.41 12.36 -1.49
CA VAL A 9 1.95 11.34 -2.41
C VAL A 9 2.05 11.86 -3.83
N GLN A 10 2.88 11.23 -4.66
CA GLN A 10 2.92 11.56 -6.08
C GLN A 10 1.63 11.08 -6.75
N LEU A 11 0.88 12.01 -7.37
CA LEU A 11 -0.38 11.70 -8.01
C LEU A 11 -0.16 11.05 -9.40
N PRO A 12 -0.91 9.98 -9.75
CA PRO A 12 -0.70 9.23 -10.99
C PRO A 12 -1.34 9.92 -12.21
N THR A 13 -0.98 11.17 -12.45
CA THR A 13 -1.43 11.92 -13.62
C THR A 13 -0.54 11.64 -14.83
N ARG A 14 -1.07 11.80 -16.04
CA ARG A 14 -0.32 11.61 -17.28
C ARG A 14 0.54 12.81 -17.62
N SER A 15 0.22 13.99 -17.12
CA SER A 15 0.96 15.23 -17.30
C SER A 15 1.22 15.92 -15.98
N LYS A 16 2.22 16.78 -15.95
CA LYS A 16 2.59 17.59 -14.78
C LYS A 16 1.44 18.48 -14.30
N MET A 17 1.60 19.05 -13.13
CA MET A 17 0.55 19.81 -12.45
C MET A 17 0.11 21.04 -13.24
N PHE A 18 1.05 21.77 -13.85
CA PHE A 18 0.79 23.05 -14.50
C PHE A 18 1.25 23.12 -15.97
N CYS A 19 1.60 21.99 -16.57
CA CYS A 19 1.98 21.92 -17.98
C CYS A 19 1.72 20.54 -18.57
N SER A 20 1.90 20.40 -19.89
CA SER A 20 1.65 19.13 -20.62
C SER A 20 2.84 18.16 -20.62
N CYS A 21 3.96 18.47 -19.97
CA CYS A 21 5.09 17.53 -19.88
C CYS A 21 4.65 16.23 -19.20
N PRO A 22 5.11 15.05 -19.69
CA PRO A 22 4.74 13.77 -19.14
C PRO A 22 5.33 13.56 -17.74
N THR A 23 4.64 12.75 -16.94
CA THR A 23 5.07 12.35 -15.59
C THR A 23 5.74 10.97 -15.55
N THR A 24 5.79 10.29 -16.70
CA THR A 24 6.45 8.99 -16.86
C THR A 24 7.97 9.11 -16.77
N ASP A 25 8.65 7.97 -16.61
CA ASP A 25 10.10 7.91 -16.62
C ASP A 25 10.69 8.56 -17.87
N ALA A 26 11.70 9.40 -17.67
CA ALA A 26 12.35 10.14 -18.72
C ALA A 26 13.60 9.39 -19.21
N PRO A 27 13.89 9.39 -20.53
CA PRO A 27 15.03 8.67 -21.10
C PRO A 27 16.38 9.25 -20.67
N ALA A 28 16.42 10.53 -20.31
CA ALA A 28 17.62 11.23 -19.84
C ALA A 28 17.24 12.42 -18.94
N PRO A 29 18.18 12.94 -18.11
CA PRO A 29 17.95 14.15 -17.32
C PRO A 29 17.53 15.33 -18.17
N ASN A 30 16.59 16.13 -17.66
CA ASN A 30 16.10 17.36 -18.29
C ASN A 30 15.48 17.21 -19.69
N THR A 31 14.88 16.05 -20.00
CA THR A 31 14.19 15.80 -21.29
C THR A 31 12.68 15.98 -21.19
N HIS A 32 12.07 15.81 -20.01
CA HIS A 32 10.66 16.06 -19.76
C HIS A 32 10.46 17.46 -19.14
N VAL A 33 10.90 18.49 -19.83
CA VAL A 33 10.84 19.89 -19.38
C VAL A 33 10.29 20.81 -20.47
N CYS A 34 9.67 21.90 -20.05
CA CYS A 34 9.18 22.96 -20.95
C CYS A 34 9.35 24.33 -20.27
N PRO A 35 9.14 25.44 -20.97
CA PRO A 35 9.24 26.78 -20.40
C PRO A 35 8.44 26.96 -19.11
N THR A 36 7.24 26.37 -19.01
CA THR A 36 6.38 26.51 -17.82
C THR A 36 6.98 25.83 -16.59
N CYS A 37 7.37 24.56 -16.67
CA CYS A 37 7.95 23.88 -15.51
C CYS A 37 9.37 24.32 -15.17
N LEU A 38 10.05 25.04 -16.11
CA LEU A 38 11.33 25.69 -15.86
C LEU A 38 11.19 27.15 -15.38
N GLY A 39 9.97 27.70 -15.36
CA GLY A 39 9.73 29.08 -14.92
C GLY A 39 10.33 30.14 -15.85
N MET A 40 10.38 29.87 -17.14
CA MET A 40 10.92 30.83 -18.11
C MET A 40 10.00 32.05 -18.28
N PRO A 41 10.56 33.24 -18.51
CA PRO A 41 9.78 34.47 -18.68
C PRO A 41 8.67 34.31 -19.74
N GLY A 42 7.47 34.77 -19.42
CA GLY A 42 6.29 34.72 -20.29
C GLY A 42 5.53 33.40 -20.30
N SER A 43 6.03 32.35 -19.63
CA SER A 43 5.28 31.10 -19.48
C SER A 43 4.22 31.25 -18.37
N ARG A 44 3.06 30.62 -18.57
CA ARG A 44 1.96 30.64 -17.59
C ARG A 44 1.57 29.21 -17.18
N PRO A 45 1.31 28.96 -15.89
CA PRO A 45 0.81 27.70 -15.42
C PRO A 45 -0.64 27.46 -15.88
N VAL A 46 -0.98 26.22 -16.21
CA VAL A 46 -2.35 25.78 -16.50
C VAL A 46 -2.63 24.52 -15.69
N LEU A 47 -3.57 24.60 -14.76
CA LEU A 47 -3.84 23.51 -13.83
C LEU A 47 -4.38 22.25 -14.52
N ASN A 48 -3.77 21.13 -14.21
CA ASN A 48 -4.25 19.82 -14.59
C ASN A 48 -5.47 19.45 -13.72
N ARG A 49 -6.65 19.39 -14.33
CA ARG A 49 -7.93 19.07 -13.65
C ARG A 49 -7.87 17.78 -12.84
N LYS A 50 -7.13 16.76 -13.33
CA LYS A 50 -7.02 15.45 -12.65
C LYS A 50 -6.37 15.55 -11.28
N VAL A 51 -5.51 16.55 -11.06
CA VAL A 51 -4.90 16.82 -9.75
C VAL A 51 -5.97 17.20 -8.71
N LEU A 52 -6.92 18.07 -9.08
CA LEU A 52 -8.04 18.41 -8.20
C LEU A 52 -8.92 17.19 -7.92
N GLU A 53 -9.23 16.40 -8.95
CA GLU A 53 -10.05 15.20 -8.80
C GLU A 53 -9.40 14.21 -7.80
N TYR A 54 -8.11 13.92 -7.94
CA TYR A 54 -7.38 13.07 -6.99
C TYR A 54 -7.29 13.67 -5.59
N GLY A 55 -7.02 14.97 -5.48
CA GLY A 55 -7.00 15.66 -4.19
C GLY A 55 -8.35 15.56 -3.46
N ILE A 56 -9.46 15.74 -4.17
CA ILE A 56 -10.82 15.59 -3.63
C ILE A 56 -11.09 14.14 -3.21
N MET A 57 -10.70 13.16 -4.03
CA MET A 57 -10.87 11.74 -3.69
C MET A 57 -10.14 11.40 -2.39
N LEU A 58 -8.89 11.86 -2.25
CA LEU A 58 -8.10 11.65 -1.04
C LEU A 58 -8.69 12.42 0.17
N ALA A 59 -9.15 13.65 0.00
CA ALA A 59 -9.81 14.42 1.06
C ALA A 59 -11.04 13.69 1.62
N LYS A 60 -11.88 13.15 0.71
CA LYS A 60 -13.06 12.35 1.09
C LYS A 60 -12.68 11.04 1.80
N MET A 61 -11.63 10.36 1.32
CA MET A 61 -11.11 9.14 1.95
C MET A 61 -10.65 9.40 3.38
N LEU A 62 -9.98 10.54 3.60
CA LEU A 62 -9.48 10.97 4.91
C LEU A 62 -10.58 11.55 5.82
N GLY A 63 -11.81 11.63 5.36
CA GLY A 63 -12.92 12.23 6.10
C GLY A 63 -12.79 13.74 6.29
N CYS A 64 -12.03 14.42 5.44
CA CYS A 64 -11.88 15.87 5.46
C CYS A 64 -13.13 16.55 4.91
N LYS A 65 -13.40 17.75 5.43
CA LYS A 65 -14.32 18.67 4.80
C LYS A 65 -13.66 19.24 3.54
N VAL A 66 -14.21 18.93 2.37
CA VAL A 66 -13.74 19.47 1.09
C VAL A 66 -14.16 20.94 0.99
N ALA A 67 -13.26 21.80 0.53
CA ALA A 67 -13.53 23.21 0.32
C ALA A 67 -14.52 23.44 -0.84
N ASP A 68 -15.33 24.49 -0.76
CA ASP A 68 -16.20 24.90 -1.88
C ASP A 68 -15.38 25.59 -2.99
N VAL A 69 -14.33 26.30 -2.59
CA VAL A 69 -13.39 26.99 -3.47
C VAL A 69 -11.95 26.74 -3.02
N THR A 70 -11.01 26.78 -3.94
CA THR A 70 -9.57 26.68 -3.64
C THR A 70 -8.75 27.53 -4.59
N TRP A 71 -7.57 27.94 -4.17
CA TRP A 71 -6.59 28.67 -4.99
C TRP A 71 -5.17 28.24 -4.63
N PHE A 72 -4.20 28.77 -5.35
CA PHE A 72 -2.79 28.45 -5.17
C PHE A 72 -2.01 29.66 -4.70
N SER A 73 -0.96 29.37 -3.94
CA SER A 73 0.01 30.34 -3.44
C SER A 73 1.41 29.95 -3.92
N ARG A 74 2.27 30.96 -4.07
CA ARG A 74 3.70 30.80 -4.27
C ARG A 74 4.39 30.72 -2.93
N LYS A 75 4.98 29.57 -2.62
CA LYS A 75 5.89 29.40 -1.48
C LYS A 75 7.30 29.74 -1.95
N THR A 76 7.80 30.88 -1.54
CA THR A 76 9.09 31.42 -2.04
C THR A 76 10.24 30.82 -1.25
N TYR A 77 11.14 30.12 -1.94
CA TYR A 77 12.45 29.75 -1.39
C TYR A 77 13.45 29.46 -2.50
N PHE A 78 14.74 29.71 -2.23
CA PHE A 78 15.78 29.73 -3.23
C PHE A 78 16.69 28.50 -3.09
N TYR A 79 16.35 27.43 -3.80
CA TYR A 79 17.15 26.22 -3.89
C TYR A 79 17.44 25.90 -5.37
N PRO A 80 18.60 25.27 -5.67
CA PRO A 80 18.96 24.96 -7.06
C PRO A 80 17.96 24.08 -7.79
N ASP A 81 17.24 23.20 -7.08
CA ASP A 81 16.22 22.31 -7.64
C ASP A 81 14.84 22.98 -7.76
N MET A 82 14.70 24.19 -7.30
CA MET A 82 13.49 25.01 -7.48
C MET A 82 13.63 25.89 -8.72
N SER A 83 13.21 25.37 -9.88
CA SER A 83 13.39 26.00 -11.19
C SER A 83 12.75 27.41 -11.30
N LYS A 84 11.64 27.64 -10.60
CA LYS A 84 10.88 28.90 -10.60
C LYS A 84 11.22 29.81 -9.41
N SER A 85 12.14 29.40 -8.53
CA SER A 85 12.41 30.02 -7.24
C SER A 85 11.19 30.08 -6.30
N VAL A 86 10.08 29.46 -6.71
CA VAL A 86 8.85 29.30 -5.93
C VAL A 86 8.30 27.89 -6.15
N GLN A 87 7.66 27.34 -5.13
CA GLN A 87 6.80 26.17 -5.24
C GLN A 87 5.35 26.65 -5.28
N ILE A 88 4.60 26.23 -6.28
CA ILE A 88 3.16 26.49 -6.31
C ILE A 88 2.49 25.42 -5.46
N THR A 89 1.82 25.85 -4.41
CA THR A 89 1.16 25.01 -3.40
C THR A 89 -0.17 25.64 -2.99
N GLN A 90 -0.88 25.02 -2.05
CA GLN A 90 -2.08 25.61 -1.42
C GLN A 90 -1.78 25.92 0.04
N TYR A 91 -1.96 27.14 0.47
CA TYR A 91 -1.65 27.58 1.85
C TYR A 91 -2.91 27.91 2.64
N ASP A 92 -3.64 28.96 2.26
CA ASP A 92 -4.80 29.45 3.01
C ASP A 92 -6.07 28.65 2.75
N ASN A 93 -6.18 28.00 1.58
CA ASN A 93 -7.40 27.30 1.17
C ASN A 93 -7.11 25.93 0.54
N PRO A 94 -6.68 24.98 1.37
CA PRO A 94 -6.38 23.64 0.90
C PRO A 94 -7.65 22.91 0.39
N ILE A 95 -7.47 21.84 -0.36
CA ILE A 95 -8.59 21.03 -0.88
C ILE A 95 -9.46 20.49 0.25
N GLY A 96 -8.88 20.11 1.39
CA GLY A 96 -9.66 19.57 2.51
C GLY A 96 -8.99 19.78 3.87
N GLU A 97 -9.81 19.91 4.90
CA GLU A 97 -9.39 20.17 6.28
C GLU A 97 -10.21 19.38 7.29
N GLY A 98 -9.64 19.20 8.50
CA GLY A 98 -10.37 18.71 9.66
C GLY A 98 -10.85 17.27 9.55
N GLY A 99 -10.11 16.39 8.86
CA GLY A 99 -10.46 15.01 8.70
C GLY A 99 -10.15 14.12 9.91
N VAL A 100 -10.68 12.91 9.89
CA VAL A 100 -10.36 11.85 10.85
C VAL A 100 -10.19 10.53 10.10
N TYR A 101 -9.00 9.96 10.22
CA TYR A 101 -8.69 8.64 9.69
C TYR A 101 -8.51 7.65 10.83
N TYR A 102 -9.00 6.42 10.71
CA TYR A 102 -9.00 5.46 11.81
C TYR A 102 -7.94 4.38 11.62
N LEU A 103 -7.03 4.27 12.60
CA LEU A 103 -6.12 3.13 12.74
C LEU A 103 -6.77 2.12 13.71
N GLY A 104 -7.43 1.11 13.15
CA GLY A 104 -8.32 0.26 13.95
C GLY A 104 -9.44 1.09 14.60
N LYS A 105 -9.42 1.19 15.93
CA LYS A 105 -10.37 2.02 16.70
C LYS A 105 -9.81 3.41 17.07
N LYS A 106 -8.53 3.65 16.83
CA LYS A 106 -7.87 4.90 17.21
C LYS A 106 -8.08 5.96 16.13
N PRO A 107 -8.68 7.11 16.46
CA PRO A 107 -8.78 8.24 15.54
C PRO A 107 -7.42 8.93 15.41
N ILE A 108 -6.99 9.16 14.17
CA ILE A 108 -5.86 10.00 13.82
C ILE A 108 -6.43 11.19 13.08
N ARG A 109 -6.30 12.37 13.65
CA ARG A 109 -6.82 13.59 13.06
C ARG A 109 -5.94 14.05 11.90
N ILE A 110 -6.58 14.47 10.84
CA ILE A 110 -5.94 15.05 9.66
C ILE A 110 -6.15 16.56 9.72
N THR A 111 -5.07 17.30 9.80
CA THR A 111 -5.12 18.75 9.83
C THR A 111 -5.61 19.28 8.51
N ARG A 112 -4.95 18.85 7.41
CA ARG A 112 -5.29 19.25 6.05
C ARG A 112 -4.76 18.27 5.00
N ILE A 113 -5.32 18.37 3.82
CA ILE A 113 -4.76 17.84 2.58
C ILE A 113 -4.76 18.95 1.53
N HIS A 114 -3.64 19.13 0.87
CA HIS A 114 -3.47 20.08 -0.22
C HIS A 114 -2.65 19.49 -1.37
N VAL A 115 -2.68 20.15 -2.52
CA VAL A 115 -1.90 19.74 -3.69
C VAL A 115 -0.84 20.77 -4.02
N GLU A 116 0.31 20.27 -4.44
CA GLU A 116 1.49 21.08 -4.74
C GLU A 116 2.35 20.44 -5.83
N GLU A 117 3.32 21.15 -6.34
CA GLU A 117 4.28 20.63 -7.30
C GLU A 117 5.58 20.16 -6.64
N ASP A 118 6.14 19.04 -7.12
CA ASP A 118 7.44 18.54 -6.68
C ASP A 118 8.59 19.40 -7.26
N PRO A 119 9.64 19.72 -6.50
CA PRO A 119 10.87 20.31 -7.04
C PRO A 119 11.65 19.35 -7.93
N GLY A 120 12.69 19.85 -8.60
CA GLY A 120 13.65 19.04 -9.34
C GLY A 120 14.43 18.08 -8.43
N LYS A 121 15.24 17.22 -9.02
CA LYS A 121 16.10 16.28 -8.32
C LYS A 121 17.54 16.75 -8.30
N THR A 122 18.10 16.89 -7.10
CA THR A 122 19.51 17.21 -6.91
C THR A 122 20.33 15.94 -6.73
N LYS A 123 21.40 15.77 -7.48
CA LYS A 123 22.40 14.70 -7.32
C LYS A 123 23.76 15.32 -7.01
N ARG A 124 24.29 15.08 -5.81
CA ARG A 124 25.66 15.49 -5.46
C ARG A 124 26.69 14.70 -6.26
N VAL A 125 27.70 15.42 -6.76
CA VAL A 125 28.84 14.86 -7.49
C VAL A 125 30.11 15.44 -6.87
N GLY A 126 30.76 14.64 -6.02
CA GLY A 126 31.88 15.12 -5.20
C GLY A 126 31.44 16.12 -4.12
N ASP A 127 32.39 16.86 -3.59
CA ASP A 127 32.17 17.74 -2.44
C ASP A 127 31.66 19.14 -2.82
N LEU A 128 31.89 19.58 -4.06
CA LEU A 128 31.67 20.98 -4.50
C LEU A 128 30.65 21.14 -5.62
N SER A 129 30.12 20.04 -6.17
CA SER A 129 29.25 20.10 -7.34
C SER A 129 27.96 19.31 -7.15
N SER A 130 26.89 19.82 -7.73
CA SER A 130 25.60 19.12 -7.82
C SER A 130 25.04 19.20 -9.21
N LEU A 131 24.46 18.10 -9.68
CA LEU A 131 23.69 18.06 -10.93
C LEU A 131 22.21 18.19 -10.58
N ILE A 132 21.49 18.96 -11.37
CA ILE A 132 20.05 19.19 -11.20
C ILE A 132 19.32 18.56 -12.39
N ASP A 133 18.32 17.75 -12.07
CA ASP A 133 17.40 17.17 -13.03
C ASP A 133 15.99 17.70 -12.80
N TYR A 134 15.48 18.51 -13.73
CA TYR A 134 14.15 19.11 -13.64
C TYR A 134 13.04 18.24 -14.24
N ASN A 135 13.32 17.00 -14.64
CA ASN A 135 12.25 16.08 -15.09
C ASN A 135 11.17 15.93 -14.02
N ARG A 136 11.55 15.95 -12.75
CA ARG A 136 10.62 15.87 -11.61
C ARG A 136 9.90 17.19 -11.33
N SER A 137 10.50 18.34 -11.66
CA SER A 137 9.92 19.66 -11.39
C SER A 137 8.53 19.80 -11.99
N GLY A 138 7.54 20.11 -11.13
CA GLY A 138 6.13 20.24 -11.53
C GLY A 138 5.34 18.94 -11.55
N ILE A 139 5.89 17.80 -11.13
CA ILE A 139 5.10 16.59 -10.89
C ILE A 139 4.12 16.86 -9.75
N PRO A 140 2.82 16.52 -9.89
CA PRO A 140 1.83 16.81 -8.87
C PRO A 140 1.98 15.91 -7.65
N LEU A 141 1.95 16.54 -6.47
CA LEU A 141 1.92 15.90 -5.17
C LEU A 141 0.62 16.24 -4.44
N ALA A 142 0.15 15.32 -3.61
CA ALA A 142 -0.76 15.62 -2.51
C ALA A 142 0.03 15.55 -1.21
N GLU A 143 -0.04 16.58 -0.38
CA GLU A 143 0.50 16.59 0.97
C GLU A 143 -0.61 16.37 1.98
N ILE A 144 -0.47 15.34 2.81
CA ILE A 144 -1.39 15.00 3.90
C ILE A 144 -0.69 15.30 5.22
N VAL A 145 -1.25 16.19 6.01
CA VAL A 145 -0.71 16.59 7.32
C VAL A 145 -1.58 16.02 8.43
N THR A 146 -0.97 15.24 9.32
CA THR A 146 -1.66 14.68 10.48
C THR A 146 -1.41 15.52 11.73
N GLU A 147 -2.36 15.49 12.67
CA GLU A 147 -2.11 15.90 14.05
C GLU A 147 -1.15 14.89 14.73
N PRO A 148 -0.47 15.29 15.82
CA PRO A 148 0.49 14.43 16.50
C PRO A 148 -0.19 13.38 17.42
N ASP A 149 -1.09 12.60 16.88
CA ASP A 149 -1.91 11.60 17.58
C ASP A 149 -1.24 10.23 17.69
N LEU A 150 -0.19 9.98 16.90
CA LEU A 150 0.58 8.73 16.96
C LEU A 150 1.50 8.73 18.19
N SER A 151 1.63 7.57 18.83
CA SER A 151 2.28 7.43 20.14
C SER A 151 3.56 6.60 20.12
N THR A 152 3.76 5.76 19.09
CA THR A 152 4.94 4.89 18.94
C THR A 152 5.43 4.85 17.49
N PRO A 153 6.73 4.56 17.26
CA PRO A 153 7.26 4.33 15.91
C PRO A 153 6.56 3.19 15.15
N ALA A 154 6.22 2.12 15.84
CA ALA A 154 5.49 0.99 15.27
C ALA A 154 4.08 1.38 14.81
N GLU A 155 3.38 2.17 15.63
CA GLU A 155 2.06 2.71 15.28
C GLU A 155 2.13 3.66 14.07
N ALA A 156 3.19 4.48 13.96
CA ALA A 156 3.39 5.34 12.79
C ALA A 156 3.62 4.52 11.51
N ARG A 157 4.37 3.42 11.59
CA ARG A 157 4.56 2.49 10.48
C ARG A 157 3.26 1.80 10.08
N GLU A 158 2.49 1.30 11.05
CA GLU A 158 1.20 0.65 10.81
C GLU A 158 0.20 1.61 10.14
N PHE A 159 0.07 2.83 10.68
CA PHE A 159 -0.76 3.89 10.12
C PHE A 159 -0.38 4.21 8.66
N LEU A 160 0.92 4.42 8.41
CA LEU A 160 1.39 4.76 7.07
C LEU A 160 1.17 3.60 6.08
N GLY A 161 1.39 2.35 6.51
CA GLY A 161 1.13 1.17 5.69
C GLY A 161 -0.34 1.07 5.28
N GLN A 162 -1.24 1.23 6.26
CA GLN A 162 -2.67 1.24 6.04
C GLN A 162 -3.12 2.38 5.11
N LEU A 163 -2.62 3.59 5.35
CA LEU A 163 -2.94 4.76 4.54
C LEU A 163 -2.48 4.58 3.08
N ILE A 164 -1.30 4.00 2.85
CA ILE A 164 -0.78 3.71 1.51
C ILE A 164 -1.70 2.74 0.75
N GLU A 165 -2.18 1.70 1.41
CA GLU A 165 -3.11 0.73 0.80
C GLU A 165 -4.42 1.41 0.39
N ASP A 166 -4.99 2.24 1.27
CA ASP A 166 -6.22 2.98 0.97
C ASP A 166 -6.02 4.00 -0.16
N ILE A 167 -4.90 4.74 -0.17
CA ILE A 167 -4.55 5.67 -1.25
C ILE A 167 -4.45 4.92 -2.59
N ARG A 168 -3.73 3.80 -2.63
CA ARG A 168 -3.58 2.98 -3.83
C ARG A 168 -4.93 2.57 -4.42
N HIS A 169 -5.84 2.16 -3.57
CA HIS A 169 -7.16 1.72 -3.98
C HIS A 169 -8.02 2.88 -4.49
N VAL A 170 -7.97 4.04 -3.83
CA VAL A 170 -8.85 5.18 -4.13
C VAL A 170 -8.43 5.90 -5.42
N ILE A 171 -7.13 6.07 -5.68
CA ILE A 171 -6.63 6.80 -6.85
C ILE A 171 -5.91 5.93 -7.88
N ASP A 172 -6.05 4.59 -7.78
CA ASP A 172 -5.40 3.60 -8.65
C ASP A 172 -3.87 3.84 -8.78
N LEU A 173 -3.19 4.06 -7.64
CA LEU A 173 -1.76 4.32 -7.60
C LEU A 173 -0.99 3.05 -7.99
N PRO A 174 -0.04 3.09 -8.96
CA PRO A 174 0.71 1.91 -9.41
C PRO A 174 1.46 1.18 -8.29
N GLY A 175 1.72 -0.13 -8.50
CA GLY A 175 2.26 -1.08 -7.50
C GLY A 175 3.54 -0.67 -6.76
N ASP A 176 4.41 0.17 -7.33
CA ASP A 176 5.61 0.74 -6.70
C ASP A 176 5.31 1.94 -5.76
N GLY A 177 4.06 2.06 -5.29
CA GLY A 177 3.58 3.19 -4.51
C GLY A 177 4.39 3.54 -3.24
N GLU A 178 5.18 2.61 -2.69
CA GLU A 178 6.11 2.95 -1.60
C GLU A 178 7.19 3.95 -2.03
N ARG A 179 7.63 3.92 -3.31
CA ARG A 179 8.60 4.87 -3.88
C ARG A 179 7.95 6.21 -4.21
N SER A 180 6.66 6.22 -4.45
CA SER A 180 5.88 7.43 -4.76
C SER A 180 5.44 8.19 -3.51
N ILE A 181 5.75 7.67 -2.30
CA ILE A 181 5.35 8.25 -1.03
C ILE A 181 6.60 8.55 -0.19
N ARG A 182 6.69 9.79 0.23
CA ARG A 182 7.72 10.30 1.15
C ARG A 182 7.04 10.83 2.41
N CYS A 183 7.75 10.80 3.52
CA CYS A 183 7.21 11.24 4.79
C CYS A 183 8.22 12.12 5.53
N ASP A 184 7.75 13.26 5.99
CA ASP A 184 8.44 14.08 6.98
C ASP A 184 7.86 13.73 8.35
N CYS A 185 8.73 13.30 9.27
CA CYS A 185 8.32 12.80 10.58
C CYS A 185 8.54 13.85 11.64
N ASN A 186 7.48 14.31 12.28
CA ASN A 186 7.52 15.21 13.41
C ASN A 186 7.43 14.40 14.72
N ILE A 187 8.44 14.51 15.59
CA ILE A 187 8.48 13.75 16.84
C ILE A 187 8.85 14.65 18.03
N SER A 188 8.16 14.42 19.15
CA SER A 188 8.42 15.08 20.44
C SER A 188 8.33 14.07 21.57
N VAL A 189 9.44 13.80 22.25
CA VAL A 189 9.47 13.02 23.51
C VAL A 189 9.27 13.96 24.71
N GLY A 190 9.76 15.21 24.61
CA GLY A 190 9.58 16.27 25.59
C GLY A 190 8.59 17.34 25.12
N LYS A 191 8.97 18.61 25.32
CA LYS A 191 8.18 19.77 24.91
C LYS A 191 8.45 20.17 23.46
N GLU A 192 9.72 20.11 23.06
CA GLU A 192 10.15 20.56 21.73
C GLU A 192 10.03 19.47 20.68
N ARG A 193 9.74 19.88 19.45
CA ARG A 193 9.53 19.03 18.29
C ARG A 193 10.78 19.00 17.42
N CYS A 194 11.23 17.79 17.05
CA CYS A 194 12.19 17.57 15.96
C CYS A 194 11.45 17.08 14.72
N GLU A 195 11.89 17.55 13.57
CA GLU A 195 11.40 17.13 12.26
C GLU A 195 12.50 16.31 11.55
N VAL A 196 12.16 15.11 11.10
CA VAL A 196 13.06 14.28 10.28
C VAL A 196 12.52 14.25 8.85
N LYS A 197 13.25 14.91 7.93
CA LYS A 197 12.78 15.11 6.55
C LYS A 197 13.13 13.98 5.60
N ASN A 198 12.27 13.83 4.59
CA ASN A 198 12.47 12.99 3.40
C ASN A 198 12.76 11.52 3.73
N VAL A 199 12.01 10.93 4.65
CA VAL A 199 12.12 9.51 4.97
C VAL A 199 11.26 8.71 3.99
N THR A 200 11.89 7.79 3.26
CA THR A 200 11.21 6.94 2.26
C THR A 200 11.13 5.50 2.76
N GLY A 201 9.95 4.89 2.63
CA GLY A 201 9.69 3.50 3.00
C GLY A 201 9.32 3.30 4.47
N LEU A 202 8.36 2.42 4.70
CA LEU A 202 7.76 2.14 6.02
C LEU A 202 8.77 1.77 7.11
N LYS A 203 9.74 0.91 6.74
CA LYS A 203 10.80 0.46 7.67
C LYS A 203 11.71 1.62 8.10
N ASN A 204 12.02 2.52 7.17
CA ASN A 204 12.89 3.65 7.47
C ASN A 204 12.19 4.70 8.34
N VAL A 205 10.88 4.91 8.15
CA VAL A 205 10.07 5.76 9.05
C VAL A 205 10.14 5.23 10.49
N GLU A 206 9.91 3.93 10.69
CA GLU A 206 10.01 3.31 12.01
C GLU A 206 11.43 3.42 12.60
N ARG A 207 12.49 3.16 11.80
CA ARG A 207 13.89 3.26 12.23
C ARG A 207 14.28 4.70 12.61
N ALA A 208 13.90 5.66 11.79
CA ALA A 208 14.18 7.08 12.04
C ALA A 208 13.52 7.57 13.33
N LEU A 209 12.24 7.25 13.51
CA LEU A 209 11.49 7.57 14.71
C LEU A 209 12.05 6.86 15.96
N THR A 210 12.40 5.57 15.84
CA THR A 210 13.00 4.80 16.95
C THR A 210 14.33 5.41 17.38
N PHE A 211 15.19 5.79 16.43
CA PHE A 211 16.43 6.48 16.74
C PHE A 211 16.17 7.80 17.48
N GLU A 212 15.24 8.61 17.02
CA GLU A 212 14.88 9.88 17.67
C GLU A 212 14.33 9.68 19.08
N VAL A 213 13.50 8.66 19.31
CA VAL A 213 13.03 8.33 20.67
C VAL A 213 14.21 8.07 21.60
N VAL A 214 15.16 7.25 21.19
CA VAL A 214 16.34 6.92 21.99
C VAL A 214 17.22 8.14 22.22
N ARG A 215 17.49 8.92 21.16
CA ARG A 215 18.32 10.13 21.23
C ARG A 215 17.71 11.17 22.19
N GLN A 216 16.43 11.52 21.98
CA GLN A 216 15.74 12.53 22.79
C GLN A 216 15.59 12.08 24.25
N THR A 217 15.26 10.80 24.48
CA THR A 217 15.15 10.23 25.83
C THR A 217 16.49 10.29 26.57
N LYS A 218 17.61 9.98 25.89
CA LYS A 218 18.95 10.04 26.48
C LYS A 218 19.33 11.47 26.90
N ILE A 219 19.05 12.46 26.05
CA ILE A 219 19.33 13.87 26.34
C ILE A 219 18.51 14.34 27.55
N LEU A 220 17.20 14.05 27.56
CA LEU A 220 16.30 14.47 28.65
C LEU A 220 16.66 13.81 29.99
N LYS A 221 17.04 12.50 29.99
CA LYS A 221 17.49 11.80 31.19
C LYS A 221 18.81 12.35 31.75
N ALA A 222 19.65 12.92 30.89
CA ALA A 222 20.88 13.59 31.30
C ALA A 222 20.67 15.06 31.76
N GLY A 223 19.40 15.52 31.87
CA GLY A 223 19.07 16.91 32.26
C GLY A 223 19.25 17.94 31.13
N GLY A 224 19.53 17.47 29.89
CA GLY A 224 19.66 18.34 28.73
C GLY A 224 18.31 18.79 28.18
N LYS A 225 18.37 19.67 27.18
CA LYS A 225 17.19 20.16 26.44
C LYS A 225 17.23 19.69 25.00
N ILE A 226 16.06 19.47 24.44
CA ILE A 226 15.88 19.19 23.01
C ILE A 226 15.67 20.55 22.33
N ASP A 227 16.48 20.82 21.30
CA ASP A 227 16.27 21.98 20.44
C ASP A 227 15.27 21.65 19.34
N ARG A 228 14.49 22.66 18.92
CA ARG A 228 13.66 22.57 17.74
C ARG A 228 14.55 22.62 16.49
N GLU A 229 14.68 21.49 15.81
CA GLU A 229 15.61 21.35 14.69
C GLU A 229 15.03 20.49 13.57
N THR A 230 15.54 20.70 12.36
CA THR A 230 15.33 19.82 11.21
C THR A 230 16.52 18.85 11.09
N ARG A 231 16.21 17.59 10.96
CA ARG A 231 17.17 16.48 10.81
C ARG A 231 16.92 15.73 9.50
N ARG A 232 17.90 15.00 9.02
CA ARG A 232 17.76 14.04 7.91
C ARG A 232 18.07 12.63 8.40
N PHE A 233 17.42 11.65 7.85
CA PHE A 233 17.73 10.26 8.14
C PHE A 233 18.83 9.75 7.23
N ASP A 234 19.84 9.13 7.80
CA ASP A 234 20.90 8.39 7.12
C ASP A 234 20.55 6.90 7.15
N GLU A 235 20.09 6.37 6.01
CA GLU A 235 19.57 5.02 5.91
C GLU A 235 20.63 3.96 6.16
N GLU A 236 21.88 4.19 5.69
CA GLU A 236 23.00 3.25 5.83
C GLU A 236 23.39 3.10 7.30
N ARG A 237 23.54 4.23 7.98
CA ARG A 237 23.96 4.28 9.38
C ARG A 237 22.80 4.05 10.35
N GLY A 238 21.56 4.21 9.89
CA GLY A 238 20.35 4.10 10.71
C GLY A 238 20.23 5.20 11.78
N VAL A 239 20.77 6.40 11.51
CA VAL A 239 20.82 7.52 12.45
C VAL A 239 20.19 8.78 11.82
N THR A 240 19.74 9.71 12.65
CA THR A 240 19.37 11.04 12.19
C THR A 240 20.52 12.02 12.41
N ILE A 241 20.72 12.93 11.46
CA ILE A 241 21.79 13.93 11.47
C ILE A 241 21.13 15.32 11.45
N SER A 242 21.55 16.21 12.34
CA SER A 242 21.09 17.62 12.35
C SER A 242 21.53 18.32 11.07
N VAL A 243 20.58 18.99 10.40
CA VAL A 243 20.85 19.74 9.16
C VAL A 243 20.88 21.23 9.46
N ARG A 244 19.85 21.72 10.17
CA ARG A 244 19.71 23.15 10.51
C ARG A 244 18.80 23.33 11.72
N LYS A 245 18.91 24.46 12.40
CA LYS A 245 17.87 24.92 13.34
C LYS A 245 16.62 25.22 12.53
N LYS A 246 15.45 24.90 13.09
CA LYS A 246 14.18 24.98 12.34
C LYS A 246 13.89 26.40 11.90
N GLU A 247 13.51 26.55 10.63
CA GLU A 247 12.88 27.73 10.07
C GLU A 247 11.43 27.82 10.58
N PHE A 248 10.92 29.03 10.71
CA PHE A 248 9.51 29.27 10.98
C PHE A 248 8.77 29.36 9.65
N GLU A 249 7.46 29.08 9.66
CA GLU A 249 6.61 29.30 8.48
C GLU A 249 6.71 30.73 7.93
N ALA A 250 6.96 31.70 8.82
CA ALA A 250 7.21 33.10 8.47
C ALA A 250 8.47 33.32 7.61
N ASP A 251 9.38 32.34 7.56
CA ASP A 251 10.60 32.44 6.73
C ASP A 251 10.31 32.17 5.24
N TYR A 252 9.15 31.60 4.92
CA TYR A 252 8.66 31.40 3.55
C TYR A 252 7.67 32.52 3.22
N GLY A 253 8.00 33.36 2.21
CA GLY A 253 7.05 34.35 1.71
C GLY A 253 5.93 33.63 0.93
N TYR A 254 4.72 33.62 1.47
CA TYR A 254 3.54 33.16 0.74
C TYR A 254 2.84 34.33 0.08
N ILE A 255 2.58 34.24 -1.23
CA ILE A 255 1.78 35.19 -1.99
C ILE A 255 0.87 34.40 -2.93
N ASP A 256 -0.34 34.90 -3.19
CA ASP A 256 -1.25 34.24 -4.12
C ASP A 256 -0.67 34.13 -5.53
N GLU A 257 -0.95 33.00 -6.19
CA GLU A 257 -0.54 32.76 -7.58
C GLU A 257 -1.51 33.46 -8.55
N PRO A 258 -1.16 34.60 -9.12
CA PRO A 258 -2.09 35.41 -9.88
C PRO A 258 -2.47 34.81 -11.25
N ASP A 259 -1.63 33.92 -11.78
CA ASP A 259 -1.87 33.31 -13.08
C ASP A 259 -2.83 32.11 -13.04
N LEU A 260 -3.22 31.62 -11.84
CA LEU A 260 -4.11 30.47 -11.70
C LEU A 260 -5.55 30.83 -11.32
N GLY A 261 -5.77 31.91 -10.60
CA GLY A 261 -7.11 32.34 -10.14
C GLY A 261 -7.76 31.40 -9.11
N ILE A 262 -9.08 31.51 -8.99
CA ILE A 262 -9.91 30.79 -8.01
C ILE A 262 -10.63 29.64 -8.70
N TYR A 263 -10.62 28.45 -8.08
CA TYR A 263 -11.29 27.25 -8.57
C TYR A 263 -12.50 26.93 -7.70
N HIS A 264 -13.70 26.91 -8.31
CA HIS A 264 -14.92 26.45 -7.68
C HIS A 264 -15.00 24.93 -7.81
N ILE A 265 -14.75 24.19 -6.72
CA ILE A 265 -14.64 22.74 -6.73
C ILE A 265 -15.80 21.99 -6.10
N LYS A 266 -16.81 22.70 -5.56
CA LYS A 266 -17.97 22.11 -4.90
C LYS A 266 -18.72 21.12 -5.77
N GLU A 267 -19.14 21.50 -6.98
CA GLU A 267 -19.86 20.60 -7.89
C GLU A 267 -19.03 19.38 -8.28
N MET A 268 -17.73 19.59 -8.51
CA MET A 268 -16.80 18.49 -8.75
C MET A 268 -16.75 17.55 -7.54
N ALA A 269 -16.63 18.11 -6.34
CA ALA A 269 -16.61 17.33 -5.11
C ALA A 269 -17.91 16.54 -4.93
N ASP A 270 -19.08 17.15 -5.16
CA ASP A 270 -20.38 16.48 -5.02
C ASP A 270 -20.53 15.32 -6.02
N SER A 271 -19.98 15.46 -7.23
CA SER A 271 -20.04 14.42 -8.27
C SER A 271 -19.08 13.25 -8.05
N ILE A 272 -17.95 13.46 -7.39
CA ILE A 272 -16.95 12.41 -7.15
C ILE A 272 -17.42 11.46 -6.06
N LYS A 273 -17.63 10.19 -6.44
CA LYS A 273 -17.82 9.08 -5.51
C LYS A 273 -16.50 8.36 -5.34
N ILE A 274 -16.09 8.10 -4.10
CA ILE A 274 -14.90 7.29 -3.80
C ILE A 274 -15.28 5.82 -3.66
N LYS A 275 -14.39 4.94 -4.07
CA LYS A 275 -14.48 3.51 -3.78
C LYS A 275 -14.45 3.28 -2.26
N GLU A 276 -15.14 2.25 -1.79
CA GLU A 276 -15.03 1.86 -0.39
C GLU A 276 -13.59 1.46 -0.08
N SER A 277 -13.01 2.01 1.02
CA SER A 277 -11.64 1.65 1.35
C SER A 277 -11.50 0.18 1.74
N PRO A 278 -10.35 -0.47 1.45
CA PRO A 278 -10.07 -1.86 1.80
C PRO A 278 -10.44 -2.20 3.24
N GLN A 279 -10.20 -1.29 4.17
CA GLN A 279 -10.52 -1.51 5.57
C GLN A 279 -12.01 -1.47 5.88
N LYS A 280 -12.72 -0.49 5.30
CA LYS A 280 -14.19 -0.42 5.45
C LYS A 280 -14.83 -1.66 4.84
N MET A 281 -14.35 -2.07 3.66
CA MET A 281 -14.77 -3.30 3.00
C MET A 281 -14.53 -4.53 3.87
N ALA A 282 -13.34 -4.69 4.46
CA ALA A 282 -13.05 -5.82 5.34
C ALA A 282 -13.93 -5.81 6.60
N ALA A 283 -14.15 -4.65 7.20
CA ALA A 283 -15.04 -4.53 8.36
C ALA A 283 -16.50 -4.86 8.01
N ARG A 284 -16.97 -4.37 6.86
CA ARG A 284 -18.32 -4.64 6.36
C ARG A 284 -18.51 -6.11 6.03
N ILE A 285 -17.58 -6.72 5.27
CA ILE A 285 -17.63 -8.15 4.93
C ILE A 285 -17.65 -9.01 6.20
N SER A 286 -16.81 -8.70 7.19
CA SER A 286 -16.79 -9.41 8.45
C SER A 286 -18.14 -9.33 9.18
N ALA A 287 -18.74 -8.14 9.23
CA ALA A 287 -20.02 -7.92 9.93
C ALA A 287 -21.23 -8.51 9.15
N GLU A 288 -21.28 -8.33 7.83
CA GLU A 288 -22.39 -8.74 7.00
C GLU A 288 -22.47 -10.26 6.82
N TYR A 289 -21.30 -10.92 6.63
CA TYR A 289 -21.23 -12.36 6.38
C TYR A 289 -20.85 -13.18 7.61
N GLY A 290 -20.59 -12.54 8.76
CA GLY A 290 -20.26 -13.25 10.00
C GLY A 290 -18.92 -14.00 9.97
N ILE A 291 -17.97 -13.60 9.12
CA ILE A 291 -16.65 -14.20 9.03
C ILE A 291 -15.65 -13.47 9.94
N ASP A 292 -14.57 -14.19 10.33
CA ASP A 292 -13.51 -13.59 11.14
C ASP A 292 -12.87 -12.36 10.46
N GLN A 293 -12.64 -11.31 11.25
CA GLN A 293 -12.06 -10.05 10.75
C GLN A 293 -10.68 -10.25 10.10
N LYS A 294 -9.91 -11.23 10.58
CA LYS A 294 -8.61 -11.58 10.00
C LYS A 294 -8.78 -12.14 8.60
N MET A 295 -9.76 -13.03 8.40
CA MET A 295 -10.08 -13.59 7.08
C MET A 295 -10.56 -12.50 6.11
N ALA A 296 -11.49 -11.63 6.54
CA ALA A 296 -11.95 -10.51 5.73
C ALA A 296 -10.79 -9.58 5.30
N LYS A 297 -9.88 -9.25 6.22
CA LYS A 297 -8.67 -8.49 5.90
C LYS A 297 -7.77 -9.23 4.91
N GLN A 298 -7.57 -10.53 5.05
CA GLN A 298 -6.76 -11.33 4.12
C GLN A 298 -7.34 -11.32 2.70
N LEU A 299 -8.66 -11.48 2.55
CA LEU A 299 -9.33 -11.42 1.24
C LEU A 299 -9.12 -10.07 0.57
N VAL A 300 -9.40 -8.99 1.28
CA VAL A 300 -9.29 -7.62 0.73
C VAL A 300 -7.83 -7.24 0.45
N SER A 301 -6.89 -7.60 1.33
CA SER A 301 -5.45 -7.32 1.13
C SER A 301 -4.83 -8.13 0.01
N ALA A 302 -5.37 -9.33 -0.30
CA ALA A 302 -4.93 -10.11 -1.45
C ALA A 302 -5.35 -9.44 -2.76
N SER A 303 -6.62 -9.05 -2.87
CA SER A 303 -7.18 -8.25 -3.96
C SER A 303 -8.60 -7.78 -3.60
N VAL A 304 -8.94 -6.55 -3.96
CA VAL A 304 -10.33 -6.09 -3.86
C VAL A 304 -11.26 -6.95 -4.72
N GLY A 305 -10.82 -7.32 -5.94
CA GLY A 305 -11.57 -8.23 -6.81
C GLY A 305 -11.83 -9.60 -6.20
N LEU A 306 -10.89 -10.12 -5.40
CA LEU A 306 -11.08 -11.36 -4.64
C LEU A 306 -12.17 -11.18 -3.56
N ALA A 307 -12.18 -10.05 -2.87
CA ALA A 307 -13.20 -9.74 -1.88
C ALA A 307 -14.59 -9.58 -2.52
N GLU A 308 -14.69 -8.90 -3.66
CA GLU A 308 -15.91 -8.78 -4.45
C GLU A 308 -16.41 -10.16 -4.94
N THR A 309 -15.50 -11.03 -5.37
CA THR A 309 -15.81 -12.41 -5.74
C THR A 309 -16.34 -13.20 -4.53
N PHE A 310 -15.75 -13.00 -3.35
CA PHE A 310 -16.27 -13.60 -2.12
C PHE A 310 -17.71 -13.16 -1.85
N GLU A 311 -18.02 -11.87 -1.98
CA GLU A 311 -19.36 -11.34 -1.77
C GLU A 311 -20.35 -11.91 -2.81
N ALA A 312 -19.96 -12.00 -4.08
CA ALA A 312 -20.79 -12.58 -5.12
C ALA A 312 -21.14 -14.03 -4.81
N VAL A 313 -20.14 -14.85 -4.49
CA VAL A 313 -20.33 -16.28 -4.14
C VAL A 313 -21.15 -16.41 -2.84
N ALA A 314 -20.89 -15.59 -1.82
CA ALA A 314 -21.63 -15.62 -0.57
C ALA A 314 -23.12 -15.33 -0.74
N LYS A 315 -23.46 -14.40 -1.63
CA LYS A 315 -24.85 -14.05 -1.96
C LYS A 315 -25.54 -15.15 -2.77
N GLU A 316 -24.85 -15.74 -3.75
CA GLU A 316 -25.43 -16.71 -4.68
C GLU A 316 -25.43 -18.14 -4.15
N SER A 317 -24.35 -18.55 -3.50
CA SER A 317 -24.08 -19.96 -3.15
C SER A 317 -23.91 -20.19 -1.63
N GLY A 318 -24.01 -19.11 -0.83
CA GLY A 318 -23.90 -19.15 0.61
C GLY A 318 -22.48 -18.93 1.14
N VAL A 319 -22.41 -18.38 2.37
CA VAL A 319 -21.15 -17.98 3.03
C VAL A 319 -20.17 -19.14 3.20
N GLN A 320 -20.69 -20.34 3.53
CA GLN A 320 -19.83 -21.52 3.73
C GLN A 320 -19.07 -21.91 2.46
N ASN A 321 -19.73 -21.83 1.28
CA ASN A 321 -19.09 -22.09 -0.01
C ASN A 321 -18.09 -20.98 -0.36
N ALA A 322 -18.40 -19.72 -0.06
CA ALA A 322 -17.47 -18.61 -0.25
C ALA A 322 -16.21 -18.79 0.61
N VAL A 323 -16.35 -19.15 1.88
CA VAL A 323 -15.22 -19.42 2.78
C VAL A 323 -14.41 -20.63 2.27
N LYS A 324 -15.05 -21.71 1.88
CA LYS A 324 -14.39 -22.93 1.43
C LYS A 324 -13.60 -22.71 0.14
N TRP A 325 -14.23 -22.10 -0.85
CA TRP A 325 -13.70 -22.06 -2.21
C TRP A 325 -12.99 -20.75 -2.55
N VAL A 326 -13.55 -19.60 -2.14
CA VAL A 326 -12.94 -18.30 -2.50
C VAL A 326 -11.77 -17.98 -1.57
N ALA A 327 -11.93 -18.12 -0.27
CA ALA A 327 -10.81 -17.88 0.67
C ALA A 327 -9.72 -18.97 0.61
N GLY A 328 -10.00 -20.11 -0.01
CA GLY A 328 -9.07 -21.20 -0.24
C GLY A 328 -8.50 -21.23 -1.66
N PRO A 329 -8.99 -22.16 -2.53
CA PRO A 329 -8.40 -22.41 -3.86
C PRO A 329 -8.38 -21.19 -4.80
N VAL A 330 -9.45 -20.37 -4.84
CA VAL A 330 -9.51 -19.18 -5.68
C VAL A 330 -8.46 -18.16 -5.24
N SER A 331 -8.36 -17.90 -3.92
CA SER A 331 -7.35 -17.01 -3.36
C SER A 331 -5.92 -17.46 -3.66
N ALA A 332 -5.66 -18.77 -3.59
CA ALA A 332 -4.35 -19.34 -3.90
C ALA A 332 -3.95 -19.14 -5.37
N GLY A 333 -4.91 -19.24 -6.30
CA GLY A 333 -4.70 -19.08 -7.73
C GLY A 333 -4.86 -17.64 -8.25
N TRP A 334 -5.27 -16.67 -7.41
CA TRP A 334 -5.67 -15.33 -7.84
C TRP A 334 -4.62 -14.61 -8.69
N LYS A 335 -3.38 -14.59 -8.23
CA LYS A 335 -2.27 -13.94 -8.95
C LYS A 335 -1.99 -14.55 -10.32
N ALA A 336 -2.13 -15.87 -10.44
CA ALA A 336 -1.94 -16.57 -11.71
C ALA A 336 -3.06 -16.21 -12.70
N MET A 337 -4.29 -16.12 -12.22
CA MET A 337 -5.44 -15.68 -13.01
C MET A 337 -5.25 -14.25 -13.52
N GLU A 338 -4.90 -13.29 -12.63
CA GLU A 338 -4.64 -11.89 -13.01
C GLU A 338 -3.51 -11.79 -14.04
N ALA A 339 -2.42 -12.52 -13.86
CA ALA A 339 -1.26 -12.50 -14.75
C ALA A 339 -1.59 -12.95 -16.19
N ARG A 340 -2.58 -13.82 -16.37
CA ARG A 340 -3.06 -14.27 -17.70
C ARG A 340 -4.23 -13.44 -18.24
N GLY A 341 -4.67 -12.41 -17.53
CA GLY A 341 -5.84 -11.59 -17.91
C GLY A 341 -7.18 -12.33 -17.78
N GLY A 342 -7.24 -13.33 -16.90
CA GLY A 342 -8.46 -14.08 -16.61
C GLY A 342 -9.45 -13.28 -15.74
N THR A 343 -10.70 -13.75 -15.70
CA THR A 343 -11.75 -13.18 -14.83
C THR A 343 -12.20 -14.21 -13.77
N PRO A 344 -12.75 -13.76 -12.64
CA PRO A 344 -13.24 -14.67 -11.60
C PRO A 344 -14.57 -15.36 -11.97
N ASP A 345 -15.22 -14.96 -13.05
CA ASP A 345 -16.56 -15.44 -13.43
C ASP A 345 -16.63 -16.95 -13.62
N GLU A 346 -15.56 -17.54 -14.18
CA GLU A 346 -15.45 -18.99 -14.32
C GLU A 346 -15.49 -19.71 -12.97
N ALA A 347 -14.73 -19.21 -11.99
CA ALA A 347 -14.72 -19.77 -10.65
C ALA A 347 -16.07 -19.62 -9.94
N VAL A 348 -16.74 -18.47 -10.10
CA VAL A 348 -18.09 -18.24 -9.58
C VAL A 348 -19.07 -19.26 -10.18
N GLY A 349 -19.00 -19.49 -11.51
CA GLY A 349 -19.84 -20.48 -12.21
C GLY A 349 -19.60 -21.92 -11.69
N ILE A 350 -18.35 -22.30 -11.48
CA ILE A 350 -17.99 -23.62 -10.93
C ILE A 350 -18.55 -23.80 -9.52
N ILE A 351 -18.37 -22.81 -8.65
CA ILE A 351 -18.88 -22.85 -7.27
C ILE A 351 -20.40 -22.91 -7.23
N ARG A 352 -21.07 -22.25 -8.17
CA ARG A 352 -22.54 -22.34 -8.32
C ARG A 352 -22.99 -23.78 -8.65
N ARG A 353 -22.33 -24.45 -9.59
CA ARG A 353 -22.60 -25.87 -9.94
C ARG A 353 -22.36 -26.79 -8.75
N PHE A 354 -21.29 -26.55 -7.99
CA PHE A 354 -21.04 -27.26 -6.74
C PHE A 354 -22.16 -27.06 -5.72
N ALA A 355 -22.61 -25.84 -5.51
CA ALA A 355 -23.70 -25.53 -4.59
C ALA A 355 -25.04 -26.18 -5.01
N ALA A 356 -25.25 -26.35 -6.32
CA ALA A 356 -26.40 -27.07 -6.88
C ALA A 356 -26.28 -28.60 -6.77
N GLY A 357 -25.13 -29.14 -6.35
CA GLY A 357 -24.89 -30.58 -6.25
C GLY A 357 -24.58 -31.25 -7.59
N GLU A 358 -24.26 -30.49 -8.64
CA GLU A 358 -23.98 -30.99 -9.98
C GLU A 358 -22.57 -31.59 -10.09
N ILE A 359 -21.64 -31.14 -9.28
CA ILE A 359 -20.25 -31.58 -9.22
C ILE A 359 -19.82 -31.87 -7.79
N THR A 360 -18.86 -32.76 -7.64
CA THR A 360 -18.29 -33.17 -6.35
C THR A 360 -17.24 -32.17 -5.86
N ASP A 361 -16.84 -32.29 -4.58
CA ASP A 361 -15.75 -31.49 -4.00
C ASP A 361 -14.45 -31.58 -4.80
N THR A 362 -14.09 -32.80 -5.24
CA THR A 362 -12.85 -33.02 -5.97
C THR A 362 -12.90 -32.39 -7.37
N GLU A 363 -14.04 -32.52 -8.05
CA GLU A 363 -14.25 -31.88 -9.36
C GLU A 363 -14.23 -30.37 -9.25
N CYS A 364 -14.89 -29.81 -8.25
CA CYS A 364 -14.89 -28.37 -7.99
C CYS A 364 -13.48 -27.84 -7.75
N ALA A 365 -12.69 -28.50 -6.91
CA ALA A 365 -11.31 -28.09 -6.64
C ALA A 365 -10.44 -28.12 -7.90
N MET A 366 -10.59 -29.17 -8.73
CA MET A 366 -9.86 -29.34 -9.97
C MET A 366 -10.25 -28.27 -11.01
N GLU A 367 -11.56 -28.07 -11.21
CA GLU A 367 -12.05 -27.07 -12.16
C GLU A 367 -11.64 -25.65 -11.76
N ILE A 368 -11.72 -25.29 -10.46
CA ILE A 368 -11.23 -24.01 -9.95
C ILE A 368 -9.74 -23.84 -10.22
N ARG A 369 -8.93 -24.88 -9.98
CA ARG A 369 -7.49 -24.82 -10.28
C ARG A 369 -7.26 -24.55 -11.77
N CYS A 370 -7.92 -25.28 -12.66
CA CYS A 370 -7.82 -25.05 -14.09
C CYS A 370 -8.24 -23.64 -14.49
N ALA A 371 -9.36 -23.15 -13.94
CA ALA A 371 -9.86 -21.81 -14.17
C ALA A 371 -8.89 -20.74 -13.68
N MET A 372 -8.18 -20.96 -12.57
CA MET A 372 -7.22 -19.99 -12.02
C MET A 372 -5.86 -20.02 -12.75
N THR A 373 -5.35 -21.20 -13.09
CA THR A 373 -4.00 -21.36 -13.68
C THR A 373 -4.00 -21.35 -15.21
N GLY A 374 -5.12 -21.65 -15.85
CA GLY A 374 -5.24 -21.88 -17.30
C GLY A 374 -4.72 -23.25 -17.75
N GLU A 375 -4.44 -24.16 -16.81
CA GLU A 375 -4.06 -25.54 -17.11
C GLU A 375 -5.25 -26.34 -17.65
N SER A 376 -4.99 -27.33 -18.54
CA SER A 376 -6.04 -28.26 -18.95
C SER A 376 -6.40 -29.24 -17.82
N ALA A 377 -7.64 -29.75 -17.81
CA ALA A 377 -8.07 -30.72 -16.82
C ALA A 377 -7.21 -32.01 -16.83
N GLU A 378 -6.70 -32.41 -18.01
CA GLU A 378 -5.79 -33.55 -18.16
C GLU A 378 -4.42 -33.30 -17.52
N ALA A 379 -3.86 -32.08 -17.69
CA ALA A 379 -2.59 -31.71 -17.08
C ALA A 379 -2.72 -31.59 -15.55
N ALA A 380 -3.82 -31.05 -15.06
CA ALA A 380 -4.11 -30.93 -13.63
C ALA A 380 -4.32 -32.31 -12.97
N ALA A 381 -5.03 -33.24 -13.65
CA ALA A 381 -5.22 -34.61 -13.19
C ALA A 381 -3.91 -35.39 -13.16
N GLY A 382 -3.08 -35.27 -14.22
CA GLY A 382 -1.76 -35.91 -14.29
C GLY A 382 -0.82 -35.43 -13.20
N ALA A 383 -0.80 -34.12 -12.93
CA ALA A 383 0.02 -33.55 -11.84
C ALA A 383 -0.43 -34.05 -10.46
N SER A 384 -1.75 -34.14 -10.21
CA SER A 384 -2.27 -34.71 -8.96
C SER A 384 -1.89 -36.14 -8.72
N GLN A 385 -1.95 -36.99 -9.78
CA GLN A 385 -1.53 -38.41 -9.71
C GLN A 385 -0.02 -38.53 -9.45
N ASP A 386 0.82 -37.69 -10.06
CA ASP A 386 2.26 -37.67 -9.79
C ASP A 386 2.57 -37.29 -8.36
N LEU A 387 1.87 -36.31 -7.80
CA LEU A 387 2.03 -35.90 -6.40
C LEU A 387 1.65 -37.03 -5.44
N GLU A 388 0.49 -37.64 -5.64
CA GLU A 388 0.03 -38.78 -4.83
C GLU A 388 0.99 -39.95 -4.88
N ARG A 389 1.54 -40.27 -6.07
CA ARG A 389 2.55 -41.29 -6.26
C ARG A 389 3.81 -41.01 -5.48
N ILE A 390 4.36 -39.79 -5.59
CA ILE A 390 5.57 -39.37 -4.85
C ILE A 390 5.35 -39.47 -3.34
N VAL A 391 4.20 -38.98 -2.85
CA VAL A 391 3.86 -39.05 -1.42
C VAL A 391 3.70 -40.51 -0.99
N SER A 392 2.98 -41.32 -1.75
CA SER A 392 2.76 -42.72 -1.43
C SER A 392 4.07 -43.51 -1.37
N GLU A 393 4.92 -43.41 -2.39
CA GLU A 393 6.24 -44.04 -2.43
C GLU A 393 7.11 -43.65 -1.22
N TYR A 394 7.07 -42.37 -0.85
CA TYR A 394 7.84 -41.91 0.32
C TYR A 394 7.28 -42.45 1.65
N LEU A 395 5.97 -42.51 1.80
CA LEU A 395 5.33 -43.07 3.00
C LEU A 395 5.51 -44.59 3.10
N ASP A 396 5.62 -45.29 1.96
CA ASP A 396 5.93 -46.73 1.91
C ASP A 396 7.36 -47.02 2.39
N GLN A 397 8.29 -46.13 2.05
CA GLN A 397 9.69 -46.22 2.50
C GLN A 397 9.88 -45.77 3.96
N ASN A 398 8.94 -45.01 4.55
CA ASN A 398 9.02 -44.46 5.87
C ASN A 398 7.71 -44.67 6.67
N PRO A 399 7.34 -45.90 6.96
CA PRO A 399 6.05 -46.22 7.62
C PRO A 399 5.93 -45.68 9.04
N GLU A 400 7.07 -45.37 9.67
CA GLU A 400 7.14 -44.72 11.01
C GLU A 400 6.48 -43.35 11.01
N ILE A 401 6.46 -42.62 9.90
CA ILE A 401 5.82 -41.29 9.82
C ILE A 401 4.32 -41.39 10.10
N VAL A 402 3.66 -42.45 9.61
CA VAL A 402 2.23 -42.66 9.83
C VAL A 402 1.92 -42.94 11.30
N SER A 403 2.77 -43.74 11.97
CA SER A 403 2.61 -44.07 13.41
C SER A 403 2.97 -42.87 14.29
N ASP A 404 3.96 -42.07 13.90
CA ASP A 404 4.38 -40.88 14.66
C ASP A 404 3.37 -39.73 14.48
N TYR A 405 2.70 -39.63 13.33
CA TYR A 405 1.67 -38.61 13.08
C TYR A 405 0.48 -38.75 14.05
N ALA A 406 0.12 -39.98 14.43
CA ALA A 406 -0.91 -40.22 15.45
C ALA A 406 -0.58 -39.62 16.83
N LYS A 407 0.73 -39.47 17.13
CA LYS A 407 1.22 -38.89 18.39
C LYS A 407 1.54 -37.39 18.25
N ASN A 408 1.98 -36.95 17.07
CA ASN A 408 2.39 -35.58 16.80
C ASN A 408 2.24 -35.26 15.31
N GLU A 409 1.30 -34.39 14.98
CA GLU A 409 1.06 -33.95 13.59
C GLU A 409 2.30 -33.35 12.89
N LYS A 410 3.30 -32.86 13.63
CA LYS A 410 4.55 -32.33 13.09
C LYS A 410 5.39 -33.41 12.40
N ALA A 411 5.13 -34.69 12.61
CA ALA A 411 5.79 -35.78 11.90
C ALA A 411 5.59 -35.72 10.39
N ALA A 412 4.46 -35.18 9.91
CA ALA A 412 4.19 -34.94 8.50
C ALA A 412 5.20 -33.98 7.85
N ASN A 413 5.86 -33.10 8.61
CA ASN A 413 6.81 -32.13 8.05
C ASN A 413 8.02 -32.78 7.36
N LYS A 414 8.38 -34.01 7.75
CA LYS A 414 9.46 -34.77 7.06
C LYS A 414 9.03 -35.14 5.64
N ALA A 415 7.81 -35.65 5.49
CA ALA A 415 7.25 -36.00 4.19
C ALA A 415 7.01 -34.76 3.33
N ILE A 416 6.44 -33.69 3.91
CA ILE A 416 6.23 -32.40 3.24
C ILE A 416 7.56 -31.87 2.69
N GLY A 417 8.62 -31.81 3.52
CA GLY A 417 9.93 -31.34 3.12
C GLY A 417 10.61 -32.18 2.02
N PHE A 418 10.38 -33.51 2.02
CA PHE A 418 10.89 -34.40 0.97
C PHE A 418 10.13 -34.14 -0.35
N VAL A 419 8.81 -34.15 -0.32
CA VAL A 419 7.97 -33.94 -1.50
C VAL A 419 8.19 -32.57 -2.12
N MET A 420 8.31 -31.50 -1.34
CA MET A 420 8.63 -30.17 -1.83
C MET A 420 9.96 -30.11 -2.60
N ARG A 421 10.98 -30.84 -2.15
CA ARG A 421 12.28 -30.90 -2.84
C ARG A 421 12.26 -31.74 -4.11
N ASN A 422 11.44 -32.79 -4.15
CA ASN A 422 11.42 -33.75 -5.25
C ASN A 422 10.30 -33.48 -6.28
N SER A 423 9.35 -32.58 -5.98
CA SER A 423 8.29 -32.17 -6.91
C SER A 423 8.75 -31.18 -7.99
N GLY A 424 10.01 -30.74 -7.94
CA GLY A 424 10.60 -29.83 -8.94
C GLY A 424 9.87 -28.49 -9.08
N GLY A 425 9.18 -28.02 -8.03
CA GLY A 425 8.43 -26.78 -8.05
C GLY A 425 7.08 -26.83 -8.78
N LYS A 426 6.64 -28.02 -9.20
CA LYS A 426 5.37 -28.24 -9.93
C LYS A 426 4.12 -28.10 -9.04
N HIS A 427 4.29 -28.14 -7.71
CA HIS A 427 3.19 -28.13 -6.74
C HIS A 427 3.40 -27.01 -5.72
N SER A 428 2.32 -26.36 -5.32
CA SER A 428 2.35 -25.37 -4.25
C SER A 428 2.58 -26.02 -2.88
N SER A 429 3.12 -25.28 -1.93
CA SER A 429 3.31 -25.77 -0.56
C SER A 429 1.99 -26.25 0.08
N ALA A 430 0.88 -25.58 -0.22
CA ALA A 430 -0.45 -25.94 0.29
C ALA A 430 -0.92 -27.29 -0.25
N GLU A 431 -0.78 -27.54 -1.55
CA GLU A 431 -1.14 -28.82 -2.20
C GLU A 431 -0.34 -29.98 -1.64
N VAL A 432 0.96 -29.79 -1.44
CA VAL A 432 1.83 -30.82 -0.86
C VAL A 432 1.42 -31.15 0.58
N VAL A 433 1.14 -30.12 1.40
CA VAL A 433 0.69 -30.32 2.79
C VAL A 433 -0.61 -31.09 2.85
N GLU A 434 -1.58 -30.73 2.00
CA GLU A 434 -2.89 -31.37 1.93
C GLU A 434 -2.79 -32.83 1.46
N ALA A 435 -2.04 -33.09 0.40
CA ALA A 435 -1.83 -34.44 -0.13
C ALA A 435 -1.14 -35.36 0.89
N VAL A 436 -0.11 -34.86 1.57
CA VAL A 436 0.62 -35.62 2.60
C VAL A 436 -0.31 -35.95 3.78
N LYS A 437 -1.05 -34.99 4.31
CA LYS A 437 -1.97 -35.21 5.43
C LYS A 437 -3.07 -36.21 5.05
N ARG A 438 -3.71 -36.02 3.91
CA ARG A 438 -4.78 -36.89 3.42
C ARG A 438 -4.31 -38.35 3.27
N LEU A 439 -3.13 -38.57 2.69
CA LEU A 439 -2.59 -39.93 2.49
C LEU A 439 -2.16 -40.57 3.83
N ILE A 440 -1.60 -39.82 4.77
CA ILE A 440 -1.31 -40.32 6.12
C ILE A 440 -2.61 -40.75 6.82
N GLU A 441 -3.62 -39.90 6.83
CA GLU A 441 -4.92 -40.19 7.47
C GLU A 441 -5.64 -41.39 6.83
N SER A 442 -5.55 -41.52 5.48
CA SER A 442 -6.08 -42.69 4.75
C SER A 442 -5.41 -43.96 5.23
N ARG A 443 -4.06 -43.96 5.36
CA ARG A 443 -3.30 -45.14 5.84
C ARG A 443 -3.56 -45.46 7.31
N MET A 444 -3.75 -44.46 8.17
CA MET A 444 -4.16 -44.67 9.55
C MET A 444 -5.49 -45.44 9.64
N ARG A 445 -6.48 -45.05 8.82
CA ARG A 445 -7.77 -45.72 8.75
C ARG A 445 -7.67 -47.17 8.28
N SER A 446 -6.81 -47.43 7.29
CA SER A 446 -6.61 -48.78 6.75
C SER A 446 -5.83 -49.71 7.68
N HIS A 447 -4.99 -49.16 8.57
CA HIS A 447 -4.19 -49.96 9.50
C HIS A 447 -4.77 -50.00 10.93
N GLY A 448 -5.97 -49.46 11.14
CA GLY A 448 -6.67 -49.53 12.46
C GLY A 448 -5.98 -48.76 13.61
N VAL A 449 -5.08 -47.85 13.24
CA VAL A 449 -4.44 -46.96 14.25
C VAL A 449 -5.42 -45.83 14.55
N ARG A 450 -6.00 -45.89 15.76
CA ARG A 450 -6.85 -44.84 16.34
C ARG A 450 -6.02 -43.78 17.06
#